data_0f7022b9e1c2d596787e41a03ff36804
#
_entry.id   0f7022b9e1c2d596787e41a03ff36804
#
_cell.length_a   1.000
_cell.length_b   1.000
_cell.length_c   1.000
_cell.angle_alpha   90.00
_cell.angle_beta   90.00
_cell.angle_gamma   90.00
#
_symmetry.space_group_name_H-M   'P 1'
#
loop_
_entity.id
_entity.type
_entity.pdbx_description
1 polymer ?
#
loop_
_entity_poly.entity_id
_entity_poly.type
_entity_poly.pdbx_seq_one_letter_code
_entity_poly.pdbx_strand_id
1 'polypeptide(L)'
;MEITLAHGSGGAATGELIRTVFAKAFDNPILRQMDDSAVVPGSGQLAVTTDSFVVQPLFFPGGDIVRLAVCGTVNDLLMRGATPKYLTAGFILETGCTTQDLSRIARSMAATADEAGVTIVAGDTKVVEGSGNIYINTAGVGFLPTDTHIAATALQPGDALLVSGAMGDHHAAILSARMGMDNTVQSDCAPLGNMVAALLQGGVEVHTLRDITRGGLGTVLCELAEAANCGIEIDETAIPVHEDVRAFAHILGLELLHMGNEGKLLAAVPAHQADRALELLRASRYGAEAAVIGTVTNGEGVVALTPIGGKRRVSVLYGEGLPRIC
;
A
#
# COMPACT_ATOMS: atom_id res chain seq x y z
N MET A 1 23.83 -17.21 11.29
CA MET A 1 24.35 -17.93 10.10
C MET A 1 24.02 -17.05 8.89
N GLU A 2 24.94 -16.92 7.97
CA GLU A 2 24.73 -16.18 6.72
C GLU A 2 24.05 -17.04 5.68
N ILE A 3 23.23 -16.42 4.85
CA ILE A 3 22.62 -17.05 3.68
C ILE A 3 23.69 -17.18 2.59
N THR A 4 23.80 -18.36 2.01
CA THR A 4 24.73 -18.70 0.93
C THR A 4 23.96 -19.28 -0.26
N LEU A 5 24.61 -19.43 -1.42
CA LEU A 5 24.00 -20.02 -2.60
C LEU A 5 23.42 -21.43 -2.36
N ALA A 6 24.00 -22.20 -1.42
CA ALA A 6 23.49 -23.52 -1.05
C ALA A 6 22.04 -23.48 -0.51
N HIS A 7 21.62 -22.38 0.11
CA HIS A 7 20.25 -22.21 0.61
C HIS A 7 19.21 -21.96 -0.50
N GLY A 8 19.66 -21.69 -1.74
CA GLY A 8 18.81 -21.52 -2.92
C GLY A 8 18.90 -22.66 -3.94
N SER A 9 19.70 -23.71 -3.69
CA SER A 9 19.98 -24.77 -4.68
C SER A 9 18.98 -25.93 -4.68
N GLY A 10 17.95 -25.92 -3.83
CA GLY A 10 16.93 -26.97 -3.75
C GLY A 10 17.31 -28.20 -2.90
N GLY A 11 18.51 -28.20 -2.28
CA GLY A 11 18.99 -29.31 -1.45
C GLY A 11 18.63 -29.21 0.04
N ALA A 12 19.39 -29.93 0.88
CA ALA A 12 19.14 -30.02 2.33
C ALA A 12 19.17 -28.63 3.02
N ALA A 13 20.08 -27.75 2.64
CA ALA A 13 20.16 -26.39 3.19
C ALA A 13 18.92 -25.55 2.88
N THR A 14 18.37 -25.64 1.67
CA THR A 14 17.10 -25.00 1.28
C THR A 14 15.95 -25.56 2.12
N GLY A 15 15.84 -26.88 2.23
CA GLY A 15 14.79 -27.53 3.03
C GLY A 15 14.86 -27.16 4.51
N GLU A 16 16.07 -27.03 5.09
CA GLU A 16 16.26 -26.57 6.46
C GLU A 16 15.82 -25.11 6.64
N LEU A 17 16.22 -24.23 5.74
CA LEU A 17 15.80 -22.83 5.75
C LEU A 17 14.27 -22.70 5.69
N ILE A 18 13.62 -23.40 4.79
CA ILE A 18 12.15 -23.38 4.65
C ILE A 18 11.50 -23.84 5.96
N ARG A 19 11.91 -24.97 6.53
CA ARG A 19 11.32 -25.50 7.76
C ARG A 19 11.54 -24.60 8.98
N THR A 20 12.74 -24.06 9.13
CA THR A 20 13.13 -23.35 10.36
C THR A 20 12.73 -21.88 10.37
N VAL A 21 12.56 -21.27 9.23
CA VAL A 21 12.20 -19.86 9.08
C VAL A 21 10.78 -19.68 8.57
N PHE A 22 10.51 -20.05 7.33
CA PHE A 22 9.25 -19.73 6.64
C PHE A 22 8.07 -20.58 7.14
N ALA A 23 8.19 -21.91 7.12
CA ALA A 23 7.10 -22.79 7.56
C ALA A 23 6.76 -22.60 9.05
N LYS A 24 7.75 -22.23 9.87
CA LYS A 24 7.52 -21.87 11.26
C LYS A 24 6.80 -20.53 11.43
N ALA A 25 7.09 -19.55 10.58
CA ALA A 25 6.47 -18.22 10.65
C ALA A 25 5.05 -18.20 10.05
N PHE A 26 4.84 -18.92 8.94
CA PHE A 26 3.57 -18.90 8.18
C PHE A 26 2.70 -20.13 8.47
N ASP A 27 2.85 -20.77 9.61
CA ASP A 27 2.21 -22.05 9.96
C ASP A 27 0.69 -22.02 9.79
N ASN A 28 0.19 -22.74 8.79
CA ASN A 28 -1.23 -22.95 8.54
C ASN A 28 -1.49 -24.31 7.86
N PRO A 29 -2.74 -24.84 7.88
CA PRO A 29 -3.05 -26.18 7.35
C PRO A 29 -2.78 -26.33 5.85
N ILE A 30 -2.82 -25.25 5.06
CA ILE A 30 -2.57 -25.29 3.62
C ILE A 30 -1.06 -25.42 3.37
N LEU A 31 -0.27 -24.54 3.97
CA LEU A 31 1.18 -24.52 3.78
C LEU A 31 1.86 -25.78 4.34
N ARG A 32 1.32 -26.40 5.41
CA ARG A 32 1.84 -27.65 5.98
C ARG A 32 1.84 -28.83 5.01
N GLN A 33 1.03 -28.79 3.95
CA GLN A 33 0.98 -29.87 2.94
C GLN A 33 2.29 -29.94 2.16
N MET A 34 2.97 -28.82 1.98
CA MET A 34 4.26 -28.74 1.26
C MET A 34 4.22 -29.35 -0.14
N ASP A 35 3.05 -29.29 -0.81
CA ASP A 35 2.85 -29.73 -2.18
C ASP A 35 3.34 -28.67 -3.19
N ASP A 36 3.45 -29.03 -4.47
CA ASP A 36 3.89 -28.14 -5.55
C ASP A 36 2.95 -26.95 -5.75
N SER A 37 1.68 -27.08 -5.34
CA SER A 37 0.70 -25.98 -5.39
C SER A 37 -0.28 -26.04 -4.21
N ALA A 38 -0.77 -24.89 -3.79
CA ALA A 38 -1.78 -24.78 -2.76
C ALA A 38 -3.19 -24.94 -3.32
N VAL A 39 -4.00 -25.81 -2.73
CA VAL A 39 -5.43 -25.92 -3.02
C VAL A 39 -6.20 -25.14 -1.98
N VAL A 40 -6.96 -24.12 -2.46
CA VAL A 40 -7.71 -23.20 -1.60
C VAL A 40 -9.18 -23.13 -2.02
N PRO A 41 -10.12 -22.91 -1.08
CA PRO A 41 -11.50 -22.60 -1.44
C PRO A 41 -11.57 -21.32 -2.29
N GLY A 42 -12.46 -21.29 -3.27
CA GLY A 42 -12.67 -20.18 -4.19
C GLY A 42 -13.99 -19.45 -3.97
N SER A 43 -14.24 -18.45 -4.83
CA SER A 43 -15.46 -17.66 -4.92
C SER A 43 -15.88 -17.51 -6.40
N GLY A 44 -17.10 -16.97 -6.65
CA GLY A 44 -17.61 -16.76 -8.02
C GLY A 44 -16.81 -15.75 -8.82
N GLN A 45 -16.38 -14.64 -8.21
CA GLN A 45 -15.48 -13.64 -8.80
C GLN A 45 -14.27 -13.45 -7.90
N LEU A 46 -13.10 -13.31 -8.52
CA LEU A 46 -11.83 -13.11 -7.86
C LEU A 46 -11.20 -11.79 -8.32
N ALA A 47 -10.67 -11.04 -7.36
CA ALA A 47 -9.67 -10.01 -7.62
C ALA A 47 -8.30 -10.62 -7.44
N VAL A 48 -7.39 -10.35 -8.36
CA VAL A 48 -6.00 -10.86 -8.34
C VAL A 48 -5.06 -9.70 -8.62
N THR A 49 -4.00 -9.59 -7.85
CA THR A 49 -2.91 -8.63 -8.07
C THR A 49 -1.55 -9.28 -7.82
N THR A 50 -0.50 -8.67 -8.32
CA THR A 50 0.89 -9.02 -7.99
C THR A 50 1.74 -7.78 -7.92
N ASP A 51 2.68 -7.75 -6.97
CA ASP A 51 3.58 -6.63 -6.78
C ASP A 51 4.97 -7.08 -6.37
N SER A 52 5.97 -6.25 -6.66
CA SER A 52 7.38 -6.52 -6.35
C SER A 52 7.95 -5.38 -5.52
N PHE A 53 8.57 -5.73 -4.41
CA PHE A 53 9.03 -4.78 -3.40
C PHE A 53 10.56 -4.78 -3.29
N VAL A 54 11.10 -3.57 -3.40
CA VAL A 54 12.52 -3.26 -3.27
C VAL A 54 12.64 -2.00 -2.43
N VAL A 55 13.07 -2.10 -1.20
CA VAL A 55 13.23 -0.94 -0.32
C VAL A 55 14.56 -1.00 0.44
N GLN A 56 15.20 0.13 0.58
CA GLN A 56 16.37 0.33 1.43
C GLN A 56 16.18 1.55 2.32
N PRO A 57 16.46 1.41 3.62
CA PRO A 57 16.86 0.18 4.35
C PRO A 57 15.69 -0.84 4.42
N LEU A 58 16.03 -2.14 4.63
CA LEU A 58 15.03 -3.22 4.78
C LEU A 58 14.10 -3.00 5.98
N PHE A 59 14.64 -2.40 7.04
CA PHE A 59 13.92 -2.00 8.25
C PHE A 59 13.97 -0.49 8.37
N PHE A 60 12.84 0.14 8.47
CA PHE A 60 12.70 1.60 8.51
C PHE A 60 11.75 2.03 9.64
N PRO A 61 11.75 3.29 10.04
CA PRO A 61 10.80 3.78 11.03
C PRO A 61 9.34 3.52 10.59
N GLY A 62 8.57 2.81 11.40
CA GLY A 62 7.17 2.46 11.12
C GLY A 62 6.95 1.17 10.33
N GLY A 63 8.02 0.46 9.87
CA GLY A 63 7.82 -0.79 9.13
C GLY A 63 9.09 -1.48 8.66
N ASP A 64 8.89 -2.38 7.74
CA ASP A 64 9.94 -3.12 7.02
C ASP A 64 9.42 -3.57 5.64
N ILE A 65 10.31 -4.16 4.83
CA ILE A 65 10.00 -4.58 3.47
C ILE A 65 8.81 -5.57 3.39
N VAL A 66 8.63 -6.43 4.38
CA VAL A 66 7.53 -7.41 4.35
C VAL A 66 6.20 -6.82 4.79
N ARG A 67 6.21 -5.88 5.74
CA ARG A 67 5.01 -5.09 6.04
C ARG A 67 4.56 -4.33 4.81
N LEU A 68 5.50 -3.70 4.11
CA LEU A 68 5.25 -3.05 2.83
C LEU A 68 4.64 -4.01 1.80
N ALA A 69 5.23 -5.22 1.64
CA ALA A 69 4.79 -6.21 0.67
C ALA A 69 3.38 -6.74 0.96
N VAL A 70 3.05 -7.04 2.21
CA VAL A 70 1.71 -7.52 2.58
C VAL A 70 0.69 -6.39 2.42
N CYS A 71 0.98 -5.18 2.94
CA CYS A 71 0.06 -4.06 2.88
C CYS A 71 -0.22 -3.63 1.44
N GLY A 72 0.81 -3.45 0.59
CA GLY A 72 0.62 -3.04 -0.80
C GLY A 72 -0.29 -4.00 -1.55
N THR A 73 0.03 -5.31 -1.54
CA THR A 73 -0.77 -6.32 -2.23
C THR A 73 -2.20 -6.45 -1.68
N VAL A 74 -2.38 -6.36 -0.37
CA VAL A 74 -3.72 -6.39 0.25
C VAL A 74 -4.52 -5.15 -0.11
N ASN A 75 -3.89 -3.98 -0.08
CA ASN A 75 -4.54 -2.71 -0.38
C ASN A 75 -5.02 -2.65 -1.83
N ASP A 76 -4.24 -3.14 -2.80
CA ASP A 76 -4.68 -3.27 -4.20
C ASP A 76 -6.01 -4.02 -4.33
N LEU A 77 -6.13 -5.19 -3.66
CA LEU A 77 -7.36 -5.97 -3.68
C LEU A 77 -8.54 -5.20 -3.08
N LEU A 78 -8.29 -4.48 -1.99
CA LEU A 78 -9.28 -3.66 -1.30
C LEU A 78 -9.79 -2.51 -2.17
N MET A 79 -8.96 -1.94 -3.04
CA MET A 79 -9.36 -0.84 -3.95
C MET A 79 -10.40 -1.28 -5.00
N ARG A 80 -10.61 -2.57 -5.15
CA ARG A 80 -11.72 -3.14 -5.95
C ARG A 80 -12.94 -3.52 -5.11
N GLY A 81 -12.92 -3.26 -3.80
CA GLY A 81 -13.96 -3.72 -2.86
C GLY A 81 -13.90 -5.22 -2.57
N ALA A 82 -12.80 -5.89 -2.94
CA ALA A 82 -12.62 -7.30 -2.65
C ALA A 82 -12.26 -7.51 -1.18
N THR A 83 -12.60 -8.68 -0.64
CA THR A 83 -12.09 -9.16 0.64
C THR A 83 -10.83 -9.98 0.38
N PRO A 84 -9.63 -9.50 0.73
CA PRO A 84 -8.40 -10.25 0.59
C PRO A 84 -8.46 -11.57 1.36
N LYS A 85 -7.91 -12.66 0.80
CA LYS A 85 -7.94 -13.99 1.41
C LYS A 85 -6.59 -14.68 1.42
N TYR A 86 -5.92 -14.73 0.29
CA TYR A 86 -4.71 -15.51 0.12
C TYR A 86 -3.60 -14.66 -0.47
N LEU A 87 -2.38 -14.91 0.02
CA LEU A 87 -1.14 -14.36 -0.52
C LEU A 87 -0.18 -15.49 -0.89
N THR A 88 0.60 -15.27 -1.93
CA THR A 88 1.85 -15.98 -2.16
C THR A 88 3.03 -15.06 -1.91
N ALA A 89 4.19 -15.58 -1.52
CA ALA A 89 5.37 -14.78 -1.23
C ALA A 89 6.63 -15.40 -1.85
N GLY A 90 7.18 -14.75 -2.86
CA GLY A 90 8.48 -15.09 -3.46
C GLY A 90 9.59 -14.23 -2.86
N PHE A 91 10.69 -14.86 -2.44
CA PHE A 91 11.87 -14.20 -1.90
C PHE A 91 13.07 -14.38 -2.83
N ILE A 92 13.71 -13.29 -3.22
CA ILE A 92 15.04 -13.29 -3.82
C ILE A 92 16.00 -12.73 -2.78
N LEU A 93 16.90 -13.56 -2.29
CA LEU A 93 17.85 -13.25 -1.23
C LEU A 93 19.24 -13.08 -1.85
N GLU A 94 19.94 -12.01 -1.52
CA GLU A 94 21.34 -11.90 -1.86
C GLU A 94 22.22 -12.61 -0.80
N THR A 95 23.36 -13.16 -1.24
CA THR A 95 24.40 -13.65 -0.32
C THR A 95 24.83 -12.52 0.60
N GLY A 96 25.13 -12.83 1.88
CA GLY A 96 25.40 -11.83 2.93
C GLY A 96 24.18 -11.48 3.78
N CYS A 97 22.97 -11.81 3.37
CA CYS A 97 21.78 -11.76 4.23
C CYS A 97 21.95 -12.73 5.40
N THR A 98 21.48 -12.36 6.59
CA THR A 98 21.58 -13.22 7.77
C THR A 98 20.28 -13.98 8.03
N THR A 99 20.40 -15.18 8.63
CA THR A 99 19.21 -15.92 9.08
C THR A 99 18.45 -15.20 10.19
N GLN A 100 19.12 -14.33 10.93
CA GLN A 100 18.47 -13.51 11.95
C GLN A 100 17.54 -12.47 11.32
N ASP A 101 18.04 -11.74 10.31
CA ASP A 101 17.22 -10.76 9.58
C ASP A 101 16.07 -11.44 8.85
N LEU A 102 16.34 -12.57 8.18
CA LEU A 102 15.32 -13.34 7.52
C LEU A 102 14.23 -13.84 8.47
N SER A 103 14.62 -14.30 9.67
CA SER A 103 13.67 -14.71 10.70
C SER A 103 12.86 -13.54 11.26
N ARG A 104 13.46 -12.35 11.36
CA ARG A 104 12.75 -11.12 11.75
C ARG A 104 11.71 -10.75 10.68
N ILE A 105 12.12 -10.75 9.42
CA ILE A 105 11.27 -10.50 8.26
C ILE A 105 10.11 -11.48 8.20
N ALA A 106 10.35 -12.78 8.29
CA ALA A 106 9.30 -13.80 8.23
C ALA A 106 8.25 -13.62 9.35
N ARG A 107 8.70 -13.32 10.59
CA ARG A 107 7.76 -13.02 11.69
C ARG A 107 6.95 -11.75 11.47
N SER A 108 7.57 -10.69 10.96
CA SER A 108 6.88 -9.44 10.62
C SER A 108 5.84 -9.66 9.54
N MET A 109 6.16 -10.47 8.51
CA MET A 109 5.23 -10.83 7.45
C MET A 109 4.03 -11.59 7.98
N ALA A 110 4.26 -12.59 8.84
CA ALA A 110 3.18 -13.34 9.48
C ALA A 110 2.26 -12.45 10.31
N ALA A 111 2.82 -11.58 11.16
CA ALA A 111 2.05 -10.65 11.98
C ALA A 111 1.25 -9.66 11.15
N THR A 112 1.81 -9.18 10.02
CA THR A 112 1.10 -8.27 9.11
C THR A 112 0.00 -9.00 8.34
N ALA A 113 0.22 -10.25 7.94
CA ALA A 113 -0.80 -11.07 7.30
C ALA A 113 -1.98 -11.34 8.25
N ASP A 114 -1.70 -11.63 9.53
CA ASP A 114 -2.73 -11.77 10.57
C ASP A 114 -3.52 -10.47 10.76
N GLU A 115 -2.84 -9.32 10.83
CA GLU A 115 -3.48 -7.99 10.93
C GLU A 115 -4.38 -7.72 9.71
N ALA A 116 -3.93 -8.10 8.52
CA ALA A 116 -4.67 -7.92 7.27
C ALA A 116 -5.77 -8.97 7.05
N GLY A 117 -5.84 -10.02 7.86
CA GLY A 117 -6.80 -11.10 7.74
C GLY A 117 -6.58 -12.02 6.52
N VAL A 118 -5.33 -12.18 6.08
CA VAL A 118 -4.95 -13.00 4.93
C VAL A 118 -4.04 -14.16 5.33
N THR A 119 -4.08 -15.23 4.53
CA THR A 119 -3.25 -16.41 4.73
C THR A 119 -2.19 -16.51 3.64
N ILE A 120 -0.93 -16.69 4.01
CA ILE A 120 0.15 -16.99 3.06
C ILE A 120 0.08 -18.48 2.74
N VAL A 121 -0.26 -18.83 1.50
CA VAL A 121 -0.59 -20.20 1.09
C VAL A 121 0.48 -20.85 0.23
N ALA A 122 1.38 -20.10 -0.36
CA ALA A 122 2.49 -20.61 -1.16
C ALA A 122 3.67 -19.62 -1.14
N GLY A 123 4.86 -20.09 -1.45
CA GLY A 123 6.05 -19.26 -1.56
C GLY A 123 7.18 -19.94 -2.31
N ASP A 124 8.16 -19.14 -2.73
CA ASP A 124 9.41 -19.61 -3.33
C ASP A 124 10.59 -18.83 -2.77
N THR A 125 11.78 -19.39 -2.83
CA THR A 125 13.01 -18.73 -2.37
C THR A 125 14.13 -18.99 -3.37
N LYS A 126 14.75 -17.92 -3.85
CA LYS A 126 15.97 -17.96 -4.65
C LYS A 126 17.08 -17.22 -3.92
N VAL A 127 18.31 -17.68 -4.11
CA VAL A 127 19.50 -16.99 -3.62
C VAL A 127 20.36 -16.61 -4.81
N VAL A 128 20.80 -15.35 -4.83
CA VAL A 128 21.67 -14.77 -5.85
C VAL A 128 22.91 -14.16 -5.20
N GLU A 129 23.97 -13.95 -5.99
CA GLU A 129 25.15 -13.20 -5.52
C GLU A 129 24.75 -11.73 -5.28
N GLY A 130 25.29 -11.14 -4.19
CA GLY A 130 25.01 -9.73 -3.86
C GLY A 130 25.58 -9.32 -2.51
N SER A 131 25.02 -8.26 -1.94
CA SER A 131 25.51 -7.58 -0.71
C SER A 131 24.53 -7.67 0.46
N GLY A 132 23.61 -8.64 0.46
CA GLY A 132 22.69 -8.89 1.57
C GLY A 132 21.30 -8.25 1.40
N ASN A 133 20.95 -7.78 0.21
CA ASN A 133 19.61 -7.26 -0.07
C ASN A 133 18.58 -8.40 -0.14
N ILE A 134 17.32 -8.03 0.06
CA ILE A 134 16.16 -8.91 -0.07
C ILE A 134 15.15 -8.23 -0.98
N TYR A 135 14.65 -8.99 -1.95
CA TYR A 135 13.59 -8.58 -2.84
C TYR A 135 12.40 -9.51 -2.62
N ILE A 136 11.20 -8.97 -2.65
CA ILE A 136 9.98 -9.73 -2.37
C ILE A 136 8.99 -9.50 -3.49
N ASN A 137 8.42 -10.59 -3.99
CA ASN A 137 7.25 -10.56 -4.86
C ASN A 137 6.08 -11.20 -4.11
N THR A 138 4.94 -10.56 -4.11
CA THR A 138 3.68 -11.09 -3.59
C THR A 138 2.64 -11.14 -4.69
N ALA A 139 1.79 -12.17 -4.65
CA ALA A 139 0.55 -12.16 -5.41
C ALA A 139 -0.61 -12.37 -4.44
N GLY A 140 -1.68 -11.61 -4.64
CA GLY A 140 -2.85 -11.61 -3.79
C GLY A 140 -4.10 -12.08 -4.52
N VAL A 141 -4.96 -12.81 -3.78
CA VAL A 141 -6.28 -13.23 -4.22
C VAL A 141 -7.31 -12.76 -3.21
N GLY A 142 -8.30 -12.02 -3.68
CA GLY A 142 -9.45 -11.56 -2.91
C GLY A 142 -10.77 -12.03 -3.51
N PHE A 143 -11.77 -12.18 -2.65
CA PHE A 143 -13.12 -12.54 -3.07
C PHE A 143 -13.92 -11.26 -3.32
N LEU A 144 -14.48 -11.14 -4.52
CA LEU A 144 -15.24 -9.98 -4.94
C LEU A 144 -16.74 -10.27 -4.82
N PRO A 145 -17.52 -9.45 -4.10
CA PRO A 145 -18.98 -9.52 -4.15
C PRO A 145 -19.51 -9.29 -5.56
N THR A 146 -20.56 -10.01 -5.95
CA THR A 146 -21.11 -10.01 -7.31
C THR A 146 -21.58 -8.63 -7.77
N ASP A 147 -22.02 -7.79 -6.83
CA ASP A 147 -22.62 -6.48 -7.10
C ASP A 147 -21.65 -5.31 -6.83
N THR A 148 -20.34 -5.58 -6.82
CA THR A 148 -19.35 -4.54 -6.61
C THR A 148 -19.07 -3.78 -7.89
N HIS A 149 -19.27 -2.45 -7.86
CA HIS A 149 -19.06 -1.54 -9.00
C HIS A 149 -17.90 -0.54 -8.77
N ILE A 150 -17.04 -0.79 -7.82
CA ILE A 150 -15.91 0.10 -7.48
C ILE A 150 -14.87 0.04 -8.60
N ALA A 151 -14.62 1.17 -9.26
CA ALA A 151 -13.66 1.26 -10.35
C ALA A 151 -13.21 2.71 -10.56
N ALA A 152 -12.04 2.92 -11.17
CA ALA A 152 -11.57 4.25 -11.57
C ALA A 152 -12.56 4.95 -12.51
N THR A 153 -13.18 4.19 -13.41
CA THR A 153 -14.17 4.68 -14.38
C THR A 153 -15.57 4.94 -13.79
N ALA A 154 -15.79 4.59 -12.51
CA ALA A 154 -17.08 4.82 -11.83
C ALA A 154 -17.17 6.19 -11.14
N LEU A 155 -16.08 6.97 -11.14
CA LEU A 155 -16.04 8.34 -10.65
C LEU A 155 -17.05 9.22 -11.38
N GLN A 156 -17.83 10.00 -10.65
CA GLN A 156 -18.93 10.81 -11.22
C GLN A 156 -18.83 12.28 -10.82
N PRO A 157 -19.17 13.21 -11.72
CA PRO A 157 -19.32 14.61 -11.33
C PRO A 157 -20.29 14.79 -10.17
N GLY A 158 -19.86 15.56 -9.16
CA GLY A 158 -20.59 15.74 -7.91
C GLY A 158 -20.15 14.81 -6.77
N ASP A 159 -19.24 13.86 -7.03
CA ASP A 159 -18.64 13.06 -5.96
C ASP A 159 -17.76 13.92 -5.07
N ALA A 160 -17.83 13.65 -3.77
CA ALA A 160 -16.85 14.15 -2.80
C ALA A 160 -15.62 13.22 -2.77
N LEU A 161 -14.45 13.82 -2.66
CA LEU A 161 -13.17 13.12 -2.56
C LEU A 161 -12.66 13.19 -1.13
N LEU A 162 -12.38 12.02 -0.55
CA LEU A 162 -11.87 11.88 0.80
C LEU A 162 -10.52 11.16 0.79
N VAL A 163 -9.58 11.64 1.60
CA VAL A 163 -8.35 10.90 1.94
C VAL A 163 -8.46 10.31 3.34
N SER A 164 -7.84 9.16 3.56
CA SER A 164 -7.95 8.44 4.84
C SER A 164 -7.02 8.97 5.94
N GLY A 165 -6.17 9.95 5.67
CA GLY A 165 -5.25 10.51 6.67
C GLY A 165 -4.17 11.41 6.09
N ALA A 166 -3.12 11.69 6.86
CA ALA A 166 -2.02 12.58 6.48
C ALA A 166 -1.18 12.01 5.34
N MET A 167 -0.70 12.91 4.46
CA MET A 167 0.08 12.56 3.26
C MET A 167 1.58 12.73 3.49
N GLY A 168 2.36 11.83 2.85
CA GLY A 168 3.80 11.94 2.70
C GLY A 168 4.64 11.27 3.78
N ASP A 169 4.04 10.66 4.80
CA ASP A 169 4.75 10.04 5.92
C ASP A 169 5.71 8.92 5.47
N HIS A 170 5.27 7.99 4.63
CA HIS A 170 6.13 6.91 4.14
C HIS A 170 7.34 7.46 3.39
N HIS A 171 7.10 8.36 2.45
CA HIS A 171 8.16 8.97 1.65
C HIS A 171 9.21 9.66 2.53
N ALA A 172 8.75 10.48 3.49
CA ALA A 172 9.64 11.16 4.42
C ALA A 172 10.41 10.18 5.32
N ALA A 173 9.77 9.13 5.83
CA ALA A 173 10.41 8.12 6.67
C ALA A 173 11.52 7.36 5.92
N ILE A 174 11.27 6.89 4.69
CA ILE A 174 12.26 6.19 3.89
C ILE A 174 13.44 7.10 3.51
N LEU A 175 13.13 8.30 3.03
CA LEU A 175 14.17 9.21 2.57
C LEU A 175 15.04 9.71 3.72
N SER A 176 14.45 10.01 4.87
CA SER A 176 15.19 10.37 6.10
C SER A 176 16.12 9.25 6.54
N ALA A 177 15.64 8.01 6.55
CA ALA A 177 16.45 6.85 6.92
C ALA A 177 17.65 6.67 5.98
N ARG A 178 17.46 6.86 4.66
CA ARG A 178 18.54 6.81 3.66
C ARG A 178 19.56 7.91 3.81
N MET A 179 19.11 9.10 4.19
CA MET A 179 19.98 10.27 4.37
C MET A 179 20.64 10.32 5.76
N GLY A 180 20.32 9.38 6.66
CA GLY A 180 20.80 9.40 8.04
C GLY A 180 20.31 10.62 8.82
N MET A 181 19.12 11.13 8.50
CA MET A 181 18.52 12.26 9.19
C MET A 181 17.71 11.79 10.40
N ASP A 182 18.02 12.31 11.56
CA ASP A 182 17.22 12.08 12.76
C ASP A 182 15.93 12.88 12.71
N ASN A 183 14.80 12.19 12.73
CA ASN A 183 13.46 12.77 12.89
C ASN A 183 12.51 11.75 13.54
N THR A 184 11.27 12.18 13.80
CA THR A 184 10.23 11.38 14.45
C THR A 184 9.26 10.73 13.47
N VAL A 185 9.42 11.00 12.17
CA VAL A 185 8.49 10.53 11.13
C VAL A 185 8.52 9.00 11.03
N GLN A 186 7.34 8.41 11.09
CA GLN A 186 7.15 6.98 10.92
C GLN A 186 6.42 6.73 9.60
N SER A 187 6.77 5.64 8.90
CA SER A 187 5.99 5.20 7.74
C SER A 187 4.54 4.92 8.14
N ASP A 188 3.62 5.33 7.30
CA ASP A 188 2.19 5.06 7.43
C ASP A 188 1.77 3.68 6.94
N CYS A 189 2.72 2.80 6.57
CA CYS A 189 2.47 1.48 6.01
C CYS A 189 1.49 0.66 6.87
N ALA A 190 0.27 0.40 6.34
CA ALA A 190 -0.82 -0.24 7.05
C ALA A 190 -1.81 -0.95 6.12
N PRO A 191 -2.44 -2.06 6.56
CA PRO A 191 -3.53 -2.68 5.83
C PRO A 191 -4.82 -1.88 6.02
N LEU A 192 -5.51 -1.55 4.92
CA LEU A 192 -6.68 -0.66 4.90
C LEU A 192 -8.01 -1.41 5.03
N GLY A 193 -7.99 -2.73 5.29
CA GLY A 193 -9.18 -3.57 5.31
C GLY A 193 -10.29 -3.08 6.23
N ASN A 194 -9.95 -2.59 7.43
CA ASN A 194 -10.93 -2.06 8.37
C ASN A 194 -11.65 -0.81 7.85
N MET A 195 -10.95 0.08 7.13
CA MET A 195 -11.54 1.29 6.56
C MET A 195 -12.48 0.96 5.41
N VAL A 196 -12.04 0.11 4.48
CA VAL A 196 -12.86 -0.30 3.33
C VAL A 196 -14.09 -1.06 3.82
N ALA A 197 -13.93 -1.99 4.77
CA ALA A 197 -15.05 -2.71 5.36
C ALA A 197 -16.03 -1.76 6.06
N ALA A 198 -15.55 -0.76 6.79
CA ALA A 198 -16.40 0.24 7.45
C ALA A 198 -17.25 1.04 6.46
N LEU A 199 -16.67 1.48 5.34
CA LEU A 199 -17.41 2.17 4.28
C LEU A 199 -18.51 1.29 3.68
N LEU A 200 -18.15 0.09 3.23
CA LEU A 200 -19.07 -0.82 2.53
C LEU A 200 -20.18 -1.35 3.46
N GLN A 201 -19.84 -1.77 4.68
CA GLN A 201 -20.81 -2.26 5.66
C GLN A 201 -21.62 -1.12 6.30
N GLY A 202 -21.06 0.09 6.32
CA GLY A 202 -21.75 1.31 6.76
C GLY A 202 -22.78 1.85 5.79
N GLY A 203 -22.98 1.18 4.64
CA GLY A 203 -23.97 1.53 3.63
C GLY A 203 -23.59 2.75 2.78
N VAL A 204 -22.30 3.08 2.72
CA VAL A 204 -21.80 4.14 1.83
C VAL A 204 -21.71 3.59 0.41
N GLU A 205 -22.30 4.30 -0.55
CA GLU A 205 -22.12 4.05 -1.97
C GLU A 205 -20.74 4.56 -2.38
N VAL A 206 -19.82 3.62 -2.63
CA VAL A 206 -18.44 3.95 -2.98
C VAL A 206 -18.27 3.76 -4.49
N HIS A 207 -18.01 4.84 -5.21
CA HIS A 207 -17.79 4.80 -6.66
C HIS A 207 -16.35 4.40 -6.98
N THR A 208 -15.36 4.96 -6.26
CA THR A 208 -13.96 4.72 -6.50
C THR A 208 -13.18 4.61 -5.20
N LEU A 209 -12.26 3.67 -5.15
CA LEU A 209 -11.20 3.58 -4.16
C LEU A 209 -9.86 3.51 -4.89
N ARG A 210 -8.84 4.16 -4.35
CA ARG A 210 -7.46 4.07 -4.83
C ARG A 210 -6.49 4.24 -3.67
N ASP A 211 -5.51 3.38 -3.55
CA ASP A 211 -4.41 3.58 -2.62
C ASP A 211 -3.45 4.66 -3.14
N ILE A 212 -2.92 5.44 -2.21
CA ILE A 212 -2.11 6.63 -2.56
C ILE A 212 -0.64 6.25 -2.37
N THR A 213 -0.10 5.44 -3.30
CA THR A 213 1.28 4.94 -3.26
C THR A 213 2.26 5.81 -4.05
N ARG A 214 3.10 5.22 -4.88
CA ARG A 214 4.07 5.95 -5.71
C ARG A 214 3.41 6.99 -6.61
N GLY A 215 4.04 8.15 -6.71
CA GLY A 215 3.48 9.30 -7.42
C GLY A 215 2.52 10.13 -6.57
N GLY A 216 2.15 9.63 -5.38
CA GLY A 216 1.35 10.34 -4.39
C GLY A 216 -0.09 10.64 -4.84
N LEU A 217 -0.74 11.47 -4.08
CA LEU A 217 -2.12 11.90 -4.33
C LEU A 217 -2.27 12.59 -5.70
N GLY A 218 -1.28 13.40 -6.09
CA GLY A 218 -1.33 14.14 -7.36
C GLY A 218 -1.42 13.24 -8.58
N THR A 219 -0.63 12.16 -8.62
CA THR A 219 -0.69 11.17 -9.72
C THR A 219 -2.01 10.41 -9.71
N VAL A 220 -2.45 9.93 -8.54
CA VAL A 220 -3.73 9.22 -8.38
C VAL A 220 -4.89 10.04 -8.90
N LEU A 221 -4.98 11.32 -8.53
CA LEU A 221 -6.05 12.21 -9.00
C LEU A 221 -6.02 12.40 -10.52
N CYS A 222 -4.83 12.57 -11.11
CA CYS A 222 -4.69 12.71 -12.57
C CYS A 222 -5.12 11.44 -13.31
N GLU A 223 -4.70 10.25 -12.84
CA GLU A 223 -5.11 8.97 -13.42
C GLU A 223 -6.62 8.74 -13.33
N LEU A 224 -7.25 9.10 -12.22
CA LEU A 224 -8.69 8.96 -12.03
C LEU A 224 -9.47 9.94 -12.93
N ALA A 225 -9.03 11.19 -13.03
CA ALA A 225 -9.64 12.19 -13.91
C ALA A 225 -9.60 11.75 -15.38
N GLU A 226 -8.46 11.18 -15.81
CA GLU A 226 -8.30 10.63 -17.16
C GLU A 226 -9.19 9.40 -17.38
N ALA A 227 -9.17 8.41 -16.45
CA ALA A 227 -9.93 7.18 -16.56
C ALA A 227 -11.45 7.40 -16.62
N ALA A 228 -11.97 8.38 -15.87
CA ALA A 228 -13.40 8.72 -15.84
C ALA A 228 -13.77 9.85 -16.80
N ASN A 229 -12.83 10.44 -17.52
CA ASN A 229 -13.03 11.58 -18.41
C ASN A 229 -13.77 12.74 -17.73
N CYS A 230 -13.29 13.17 -16.57
CA CYS A 230 -13.88 14.21 -15.72
C CYS A 230 -12.83 15.20 -15.22
N GLY A 231 -13.29 16.28 -14.60
CA GLY A 231 -12.42 17.20 -13.85
C GLY A 231 -12.41 16.89 -12.35
N ILE A 232 -11.34 17.26 -11.68
CA ILE A 232 -11.22 17.20 -10.23
C ILE A 232 -10.77 18.56 -9.71
N GLU A 233 -11.45 19.07 -8.69
CA GLU A 233 -11.02 20.27 -7.94
C GLU A 233 -10.73 19.88 -6.50
N ILE A 234 -9.52 20.16 -6.00
CA ILE A 234 -9.10 19.91 -4.64
C ILE A 234 -8.70 21.19 -3.92
N ASP A 235 -8.83 21.22 -2.59
CA ASP A 235 -8.31 22.27 -1.71
C ASP A 235 -7.05 21.76 -1.02
N GLU A 236 -5.89 22.34 -1.35
CA GLU A 236 -4.60 21.96 -0.73
C GLU A 236 -4.58 22.18 0.79
N THR A 237 -5.39 23.12 1.29
CA THR A 237 -5.45 23.41 2.72
C THR A 237 -6.24 22.35 3.49
N ALA A 238 -7.10 21.61 2.82
CA ALA A 238 -7.89 20.53 3.38
C ALA A 238 -7.12 19.20 3.45
N ILE A 239 -5.97 19.08 2.77
CA ILE A 239 -5.15 17.86 2.77
C ILE A 239 -4.34 17.78 4.06
N PRO A 240 -4.56 16.75 4.91
CA PRO A 240 -3.77 16.57 6.11
C PRO A 240 -2.31 16.28 5.77
N VAL A 241 -1.38 16.94 6.43
CA VAL A 241 0.07 16.71 6.33
C VAL A 241 0.68 17.03 7.69
N HIS A 242 1.43 16.10 8.27
CA HIS A 242 2.14 16.33 9.52
C HIS A 242 3.18 17.44 9.38
N GLU A 243 3.39 18.21 10.45
CA GLU A 243 4.28 19.39 10.38
C GLU A 243 5.73 19.02 10.08
N ASP A 244 6.24 17.94 10.67
CA ASP A 244 7.60 17.40 10.40
C ASP A 244 7.75 16.97 8.92
N VAL A 245 6.71 16.36 8.33
CA VAL A 245 6.72 16.00 6.90
C VAL A 245 6.70 17.24 6.03
N ARG A 246 5.91 18.25 6.40
CA ARG A 246 5.87 19.53 5.70
C ARG A 246 7.21 20.24 5.76
N ALA A 247 7.83 20.30 6.94
CA ALA A 247 9.16 20.88 7.14
C ALA A 247 10.22 20.12 6.34
N PHE A 248 10.19 18.78 6.38
CA PHE A 248 11.09 17.90 5.63
C PHE A 248 10.97 18.15 4.11
N ALA A 249 9.75 18.15 3.58
CA ALA A 249 9.49 18.42 2.18
C ALA A 249 9.99 19.81 1.76
N HIS A 250 9.76 20.82 2.60
CA HIS A 250 10.22 22.19 2.33
C HIS A 250 11.75 22.28 2.26
N ILE A 251 12.48 21.66 3.19
CA ILE A 251 13.96 21.66 3.22
C ILE A 251 14.52 21.01 1.96
N LEU A 252 13.91 19.95 1.46
CA LEU A 252 14.38 19.21 0.29
C LEU A 252 13.76 19.67 -1.04
N GLY A 253 12.83 20.63 -1.01
CA GLY A 253 12.12 21.10 -2.20
C GLY A 253 11.21 20.04 -2.82
N LEU A 254 10.62 19.15 -2.00
CA LEU A 254 9.74 18.09 -2.46
C LEU A 254 8.29 18.60 -2.60
N GLU A 255 7.61 18.15 -3.65
CA GLU A 255 6.19 18.45 -3.88
C GLU A 255 5.31 17.46 -3.07
N LEU A 256 4.65 17.95 -2.02
CA LEU A 256 3.85 17.14 -1.08
C LEU A 256 2.79 16.28 -1.76
N LEU A 257 2.12 16.80 -2.80
CA LEU A 257 1.08 16.05 -3.52
C LEU A 257 1.60 14.78 -4.21
N HIS A 258 2.91 14.71 -4.46
CA HIS A 258 3.52 13.58 -5.15
C HIS A 258 4.33 12.66 -4.22
N MET A 259 4.41 12.99 -2.92
CA MET A 259 5.03 12.11 -1.94
C MET A 259 4.19 10.86 -1.73
N GLY A 260 4.82 9.68 -1.83
CA GLY A 260 4.16 8.39 -1.70
C GLY A 260 3.80 8.04 -0.25
N ASN A 261 2.78 7.21 -0.12
CA ASN A 261 2.27 6.63 1.13
C ASN A 261 2.14 5.12 0.94
N GLU A 262 1.94 4.37 2.03
CA GLU A 262 1.75 2.91 1.94
C GLU A 262 0.61 2.41 2.85
N GLY A 263 -0.15 3.35 3.41
CA GLY A 263 -1.28 3.09 4.29
C GLY A 263 -2.37 4.16 4.16
N LYS A 264 -2.54 4.75 2.98
CA LYS A 264 -3.56 5.77 2.71
C LYS A 264 -4.37 5.42 1.46
N LEU A 265 -5.66 5.74 1.50
CA LEU A 265 -6.55 5.64 0.35
C LEU A 265 -7.24 6.97 0.04
N LEU A 266 -7.60 7.10 -1.23
CA LEU A 266 -8.60 8.04 -1.73
C LEU A 266 -9.91 7.30 -1.92
N ALA A 267 -11.01 7.88 -1.44
CA ALA A 267 -12.37 7.42 -1.70
C ALA A 267 -13.18 8.49 -2.42
N ALA A 268 -13.95 8.09 -3.43
CA ALA A 268 -14.96 8.94 -4.06
C ALA A 268 -16.36 8.39 -3.74
N VAL A 269 -17.20 9.25 -3.17
CA VAL A 269 -18.57 8.93 -2.77
C VAL A 269 -19.53 10.04 -3.16
N PRO A 270 -20.84 9.77 -3.34
CA PRO A 270 -21.82 10.84 -3.55
C PRO A 270 -21.73 11.92 -2.47
N ALA A 271 -21.78 13.19 -2.86
CA ALA A 271 -21.56 14.31 -1.93
C ALA A 271 -22.49 14.27 -0.68
N HIS A 272 -23.73 13.79 -0.84
CA HIS A 272 -24.69 13.67 0.27
C HIS A 272 -24.31 12.58 1.30
N GLN A 273 -23.34 11.71 0.98
CA GLN A 273 -22.81 10.68 1.88
C GLN A 273 -21.41 11.00 2.43
N ALA A 274 -20.84 12.14 2.03
CA ALA A 274 -19.46 12.51 2.42
C ALA A 274 -19.25 12.56 3.93
N ASP A 275 -20.17 13.17 4.67
CA ASP A 275 -20.08 13.25 6.14
C ASP A 275 -20.14 11.88 6.80
N ARG A 276 -21.00 10.99 6.29
CA ARG A 276 -21.09 9.61 6.77
C ARG A 276 -19.82 8.81 6.46
N ALA A 277 -19.29 8.95 5.26
CA ALA A 277 -18.04 8.31 4.87
C ALA A 277 -16.88 8.79 5.75
N LEU A 278 -16.80 10.11 6.00
CA LEU A 278 -15.78 10.72 6.85
C LEU A 278 -15.85 10.21 8.30
N GLU A 279 -17.06 10.13 8.87
CA GLU A 279 -17.28 9.57 10.21
C GLU A 279 -16.75 8.13 10.30
N LEU A 280 -17.09 7.27 9.34
CA LEU A 280 -16.68 5.87 9.30
C LEU A 280 -15.16 5.72 9.13
N LEU A 281 -14.55 6.53 8.26
CA LEU A 281 -13.10 6.53 8.11
C LEU A 281 -12.41 6.94 9.40
N ARG A 282 -12.86 8.03 10.05
CA ARG A 282 -12.27 8.54 11.31
C ARG A 282 -12.43 7.58 12.49
N ALA A 283 -13.48 6.80 12.51
CA ALA A 283 -13.69 5.76 13.52
C ALA A 283 -12.83 4.50 13.28
N SER A 284 -12.26 4.36 12.09
CA SER A 284 -11.45 3.20 11.72
C SER A 284 -10.02 3.35 12.22
N ARG A 285 -9.36 2.21 12.48
CA ARG A 285 -7.91 2.18 12.75
C ARG A 285 -7.16 2.84 11.57
N TYR A 286 -6.24 3.71 11.83
CA TYR A 286 -5.44 4.51 10.86
C TYR A 286 -6.20 5.64 10.13
N GLY A 287 -7.48 5.90 10.46
CA GLY A 287 -8.31 6.89 9.76
C GLY A 287 -8.59 8.18 10.54
N ALA A 288 -8.01 8.37 11.72
CA ALA A 288 -8.36 9.49 12.63
C ALA A 288 -8.24 10.88 11.96
N GLU A 289 -7.34 11.03 10.99
CA GLU A 289 -7.07 12.28 10.27
C GLU A 289 -7.71 12.31 8.88
N ALA A 290 -8.69 11.43 8.61
CA ALA A 290 -9.39 11.45 7.33
C ALA A 290 -10.05 12.83 7.09
N ALA A 291 -10.04 13.26 5.83
CA ALA A 291 -10.56 14.58 5.43
C ALA A 291 -11.23 14.53 4.06
N VAL A 292 -12.23 15.37 3.87
CA VAL A 292 -12.76 15.71 2.54
C VAL A 292 -11.83 16.75 1.93
N ILE A 293 -11.30 16.45 0.75
CA ILE A 293 -10.26 17.28 0.11
C ILE A 293 -10.71 17.96 -1.17
N GLY A 294 -11.87 17.60 -1.72
CA GLY A 294 -12.30 18.16 -2.99
C GLY A 294 -13.53 17.49 -3.57
N THR A 295 -13.78 17.75 -4.83
CA THR A 295 -14.96 17.25 -5.56
C THR A 295 -14.63 16.95 -7.02
N VAL A 296 -15.41 16.05 -7.59
CA VAL A 296 -15.39 15.74 -9.02
C VAL A 296 -16.29 16.70 -9.79
N THR A 297 -15.82 17.19 -10.93
CA THR A 297 -16.51 18.20 -11.74
C THR A 297 -16.73 17.71 -13.19
N ASN A 298 -17.55 18.42 -13.96
CA ASN A 298 -17.73 18.16 -15.39
C ASN A 298 -16.56 18.69 -16.27
N GLY A 299 -15.49 19.24 -15.64
CA GLY A 299 -14.32 19.75 -16.36
C GLY A 299 -13.38 18.65 -16.84
N GLU A 300 -12.14 19.03 -17.09
CA GLU A 300 -11.06 18.11 -17.48
C GLU A 300 -9.82 18.34 -16.61
N GLY A 301 -9.14 17.24 -16.25
CA GLY A 301 -7.90 17.25 -15.48
C GLY A 301 -8.08 17.70 -14.03
N VAL A 302 -6.99 17.99 -13.35
CA VAL A 302 -6.97 18.27 -11.91
C VAL A 302 -6.54 19.70 -11.63
N VAL A 303 -7.32 20.41 -10.82
CA VAL A 303 -7.05 21.77 -10.36
C VAL A 303 -6.98 21.79 -8.84
N ALA A 304 -5.92 22.37 -8.29
CA ALA A 304 -5.76 22.60 -6.87
C ALA A 304 -5.98 24.07 -6.50
N LEU A 305 -6.80 24.33 -5.49
CA LEU A 305 -6.90 25.61 -4.82
C LEU A 305 -5.71 25.76 -3.85
N THR A 306 -4.91 26.78 -4.06
CA THR A 306 -3.72 27.01 -3.23
C THR A 306 -4.05 27.77 -1.95
N PRO A 307 -3.22 27.68 -0.89
CA PRO A 307 -3.44 28.40 0.37
C PRO A 307 -3.57 29.93 0.25
N ILE A 308 -3.04 30.51 -0.84
CA ILE A 308 -3.12 31.96 -1.10
C ILE A 308 -4.31 32.34 -2.00
N GLY A 309 -5.25 31.41 -2.23
CA GLY A 309 -6.48 31.63 -3.01
C GLY A 309 -6.30 31.57 -4.53
N GLY A 310 -5.15 31.14 -5.02
CA GLY A 310 -4.92 30.88 -6.46
C GLY A 310 -5.39 29.49 -6.86
N LYS A 311 -5.44 29.24 -8.18
CA LYS A 311 -5.65 27.92 -8.76
C LYS A 311 -4.39 27.49 -9.50
N ARG A 312 -3.98 26.24 -9.33
CA ARG A 312 -2.91 25.62 -10.11
C ARG A 312 -3.35 24.30 -10.70
N ARG A 313 -2.84 23.97 -11.87
CA ARG A 313 -3.06 22.64 -12.46
C ARG A 313 -2.13 21.63 -11.79
N VAL A 314 -2.68 20.47 -11.43
CA VAL A 314 -1.89 19.33 -11.00
C VAL A 314 -1.61 18.45 -12.22
N SER A 315 -0.40 17.95 -12.35
CA SER A 315 0.01 17.07 -13.45
C SER A 315 0.85 15.91 -12.92
N VAL A 316 0.85 14.79 -13.63
CA VAL A 316 1.75 13.68 -13.34
C VAL A 316 3.19 14.13 -13.49
N LEU A 317 4.06 13.73 -12.56
CA LEU A 317 5.50 13.97 -12.68
C LEU A 317 6.12 13.09 -13.76
N TYR A 318 6.86 13.69 -14.67
CA TYR A 318 7.62 12.95 -15.66
C TYR A 318 9.05 12.68 -15.15
N GLY A 319 9.49 11.43 -15.28
CA GLY A 319 10.84 11.03 -14.87
C GLY A 319 11.00 10.88 -13.34
N GLU A 320 12.24 11.06 -12.87
CA GLU A 320 12.58 10.95 -11.44
C GLU A 320 12.35 12.30 -10.72
N GLY A 321 11.13 12.80 -10.75
CA GLY A 321 10.76 14.05 -10.07
C GLY A 321 10.90 14.00 -8.55
N LEU A 322 10.89 12.80 -7.96
CA LEU A 322 11.15 12.54 -6.55
C LEU A 322 12.11 11.35 -6.40
N PRO A 323 12.96 11.32 -5.35
CA PRO A 323 13.79 10.16 -5.06
C PRO A 323 12.94 8.89 -4.88
N ARG A 324 13.36 7.77 -5.50
CA ARG A 324 12.66 6.47 -5.35
C ARG A 324 12.67 6.04 -3.89
N ILE A 325 11.52 5.60 -3.40
CA ILE A 325 11.33 5.11 -2.03
C ILE A 325 11.20 3.58 -1.96
N CYS A 326 10.81 2.94 -3.04
CA CYS A 326 10.69 1.48 -3.18
C CYS A 326 11.03 1.04 -4.62
#